data_a6bef2178e7958668e21e4e37f41069e
#
_entry.id   a6bef2178e7958668e21e4e37f41069e
#
_cell.length_a   1.000
_cell.length_b   1.000
_cell.length_c   1.000
_cell.angle_alpha   90.00
_cell.angle_beta   90.00
_cell.angle_gamma   90.00
#
_symmetry.space_group_name_H-M   'P 1'
#
loop_
_entity.id
_entity.type
_entity.pdbx_description
1 polymer ?
#
loop_
_entity_poly.entity_id
_entity_poly.type
_entity_poly.pdbx_seq_one_letter_code
_entity_poly.pdbx_strand_id
1 'polypeptide(L)'
;MSQSRIRELVVGMVGWAGVATALTAFAQEHGPVPSGPAPILMTVREMTLPGAEAAHADLEAQYAATLDTGNGSQYYLGMGAITGSPQTVFLSGYSSLEELSEVHDHDEATMGEKLDSLDEQHSGTLAGVDTAIWRLRPNLSNPDPTNLARMRFMELIHIHVKLGHGPEFADLIKQIKESWMKVDPDFHYSLYQQTFGNAIDDSYLVVIPIQSLADLDKHRSLVAVHQKNMGEDAEKRMLGFESANYNSIESNLFAFTPSMSRLPQSWTKDDSEFWTAKPTVAAPVKQTSKTK
;
A
#
# COMPACT_ATOMS: atom_id res chain seq x y z
N MET A 1 3.87 20.44 0.42
CA MET A 1 2.42 20.70 0.22
C MET A 1 1.73 19.96 1.33
N SER A 2 0.97 20.64 2.20
CA SER A 2 0.26 20.00 3.32
C SER A 2 -0.75 18.97 2.80
N GLN A 3 -0.99 17.91 3.54
CA GLN A 3 -2.06 16.93 3.26
C GLN A 3 -3.45 17.60 3.13
N SER A 4 -3.66 18.75 3.77
CA SER A 4 -4.86 19.56 3.59
C SER A 4 -5.09 19.99 2.14
N ARG A 5 -4.02 20.21 1.35
CA ARG A 5 -4.15 20.53 -0.09
C ARG A 5 -4.42 19.32 -0.98
N ILE A 6 -4.05 18.12 -0.51
CA ILE A 6 -4.45 16.86 -1.19
C ILE A 6 -5.95 16.64 -1.01
N ARG A 7 -6.49 17.03 0.16
CA ARG A 7 -7.93 17.02 0.45
C ARG A 7 -8.72 17.94 -0.49
N GLU A 8 -8.22 19.14 -0.81
CA GLU A 8 -8.89 20.07 -1.74
C GLU A 8 -8.96 19.56 -3.19
N LEU A 9 -8.03 18.70 -3.61
CA LEU A 9 -8.02 18.16 -4.98
C LEU A 9 -9.05 17.05 -5.20
N VAL A 10 -9.43 16.31 -4.15
CA VAL A 10 -10.48 15.28 -4.21
C VAL A 10 -11.87 15.91 -4.13
N VAL A 11 -12.05 17.01 -3.37
CA VAL A 11 -13.32 17.73 -3.21
C VAL A 11 -13.70 18.54 -4.47
N GLY A 12 -12.73 18.96 -5.28
CA GLY A 12 -12.98 19.79 -6.47
C GLY A 12 -13.71 19.12 -7.63
N MET A 13 -13.93 17.81 -7.62
CA MET A 13 -14.56 17.07 -8.72
C MET A 13 -15.99 16.59 -8.48
N VAL A 14 -16.60 16.79 -7.31
CA VAL A 14 -17.99 16.36 -7.03
C VAL A 14 -18.83 17.50 -6.49
N GLY A 15 -19.01 18.53 -7.30
CA GLY A 15 -20.02 19.56 -7.07
C GLY A 15 -21.29 19.26 -7.87
N TRP A 16 -22.22 18.49 -7.32
CA TRP A 16 -23.64 18.52 -7.76
C TRP A 16 -24.60 18.39 -6.58
N ALA A 17 -25.59 19.24 -6.64
CA ALA A 17 -26.50 19.66 -5.60
C ALA A 17 -27.49 18.59 -5.10
N GLY A 18 -27.65 18.57 -3.82
CA GLY A 18 -28.84 18.56 -2.97
C GLY A 18 -30.01 17.63 -3.26
N VAL A 19 -30.24 16.64 -2.35
CA VAL A 19 -31.57 16.35 -1.78
C VAL A 19 -31.35 15.92 -0.34
N ALA A 20 -31.93 16.70 0.60
CA ALA A 20 -31.97 16.34 2.00
C ALA A 20 -33.00 15.22 2.21
N THR A 21 -32.55 14.05 2.61
CA THR A 21 -33.40 13.00 3.18
C THR A 21 -32.82 12.54 4.51
N ALA A 22 -33.71 12.36 5.46
CA ALA A 22 -33.51 12.15 6.88
C ALA A 22 -32.41 11.12 7.20
N LEU A 23 -31.45 11.55 8.01
CA LEU A 23 -30.46 10.72 8.69
C LEU A 23 -31.16 9.81 9.71
N THR A 24 -31.39 8.56 9.36
CA THR A 24 -31.44 7.48 10.34
C THR A 24 -30.00 7.00 10.56
N ALA A 25 -29.48 7.25 11.75
CA ALA A 25 -28.19 6.79 12.18
C ALA A 25 -28.17 5.24 12.18
N PHE A 26 -27.67 4.66 11.12
CA PHE A 26 -27.14 3.31 11.16
C PHE A 26 -25.64 3.46 11.42
N ALA A 27 -25.21 3.04 12.62
CA ALA A 27 -23.86 2.62 12.83
C ALA A 27 -23.65 1.38 11.93
N GLN A 28 -23.35 1.60 10.67
CA GLN A 28 -22.93 0.55 9.78
C GLN A 28 -21.52 0.20 10.22
N GLU A 29 -21.37 -0.97 10.90
CA GLU A 29 -20.10 -1.64 10.90
C GLU A 29 -19.70 -1.72 9.41
N HIS A 30 -18.70 -0.93 9.02
CA HIS A 30 -18.17 -1.00 7.67
C HIS A 30 -17.87 -2.46 7.38
N GLY A 31 -18.37 -2.96 6.25
CA GLY A 31 -18.51 -4.37 5.95
C GLY A 31 -17.23 -5.17 6.17
N PRO A 32 -17.31 -6.49 6.26
CA PRO A 32 -16.15 -7.32 6.51
C PRO A 32 -15.07 -6.95 5.50
N VAL A 33 -13.85 -6.79 6.01
CA VAL A 33 -12.66 -6.62 5.16
C VAL A 33 -12.77 -7.64 4.03
N PRO A 34 -12.68 -7.23 2.76
CA PRO A 34 -12.83 -8.14 1.65
C PRO A 34 -11.92 -9.36 1.85
N SER A 35 -12.44 -10.55 1.65
CA SER A 35 -11.69 -11.82 1.73
C SER A 35 -10.64 -11.96 0.63
N GLY A 36 -10.20 -10.85 0.05
CA GLY A 36 -9.24 -10.73 -1.03
C GLY A 36 -8.77 -9.30 -1.21
N PRO A 37 -7.95 -9.01 -2.22
CA PRO A 37 -7.45 -7.67 -2.49
C PRO A 37 -8.60 -6.73 -2.84
N ALA A 38 -8.58 -5.54 -2.24
CA ALA A 38 -9.62 -4.53 -2.44
C ALA A 38 -9.69 -4.09 -3.91
N PRO A 39 -10.88 -3.86 -4.49
CA PRO A 39 -11.03 -3.36 -5.85
C PRO A 39 -10.36 -2.00 -6.09
N ILE A 40 -10.37 -1.14 -5.07
CA ILE A 40 -9.70 0.16 -5.03
C ILE A 40 -8.68 0.13 -3.90
N LEU A 41 -7.45 0.51 -4.22
CA LEU A 41 -6.38 0.68 -3.25
C LEU A 41 -5.93 2.13 -3.27
N MET A 42 -5.85 2.76 -2.11
CA MET A 42 -5.16 4.03 -1.95
C MET A 42 -3.81 3.78 -1.31
N THR A 43 -2.77 4.40 -1.84
CA THR A 43 -1.44 4.42 -1.24
C THR A 43 -1.07 5.82 -0.85
N VAL A 44 -0.55 5.98 0.37
CA VAL A 44 0.13 7.20 0.80
C VAL A 44 1.57 6.81 1.09
N ARG A 45 2.50 7.40 0.35
CA ARG A 45 3.95 7.20 0.54
C ARG A 45 4.54 8.46 1.15
N GLU A 46 5.11 8.34 2.32
CA GLU A 46 5.70 9.42 3.08
C GLU A 46 7.22 9.25 3.15
N MET A 47 7.93 10.14 2.49
CA MET A 47 9.40 10.17 2.51
C MET A 47 9.85 10.92 3.74
N THR A 48 10.50 10.23 4.67
CA THR A 48 10.92 10.78 5.95
C THR A 48 12.24 11.55 5.81
N LEU A 49 12.35 12.70 6.47
CA LEU A 49 13.62 13.42 6.58
C LEU A 49 14.64 12.57 7.35
N PRO A 50 15.92 12.58 6.95
CA PRO A 50 16.96 11.84 7.67
C PRO A 50 17.02 12.26 9.16
N GLY A 51 16.90 11.27 10.05
CA GLY A 51 16.90 11.46 11.50
C GLY A 51 15.54 11.82 12.11
N ALA A 52 14.49 11.95 11.32
CA ALA A 52 13.13 12.22 11.79
C ALA A 52 12.27 10.93 11.92
N GLU A 53 12.83 9.76 11.61
CA GLU A 53 12.07 8.50 11.51
C GLU A 53 11.32 8.14 12.80
N ALA A 54 11.96 8.35 13.97
CA ALA A 54 11.31 8.08 15.26
C ALA A 54 10.17 9.06 15.56
N ALA A 55 10.39 10.36 15.30
CA ALA A 55 9.38 11.40 15.50
C ALA A 55 8.19 11.18 14.56
N HIS A 56 8.45 10.80 13.32
CA HIS A 56 7.43 10.45 12.35
C HIS A 56 6.61 9.24 12.83
N ALA A 57 7.26 8.15 13.26
CA ALA A 57 6.57 6.96 13.77
C ALA A 57 5.70 7.25 15.00
N ASP A 58 6.15 8.14 15.89
CA ASP A 58 5.38 8.56 17.06
C ASP A 58 4.13 9.37 16.66
N LEU A 59 4.22 10.23 15.65
CA LEU A 59 3.09 10.99 15.12
C LEU A 59 2.08 10.09 14.41
N GLU A 60 2.55 9.11 13.64
CA GLU A 60 1.68 8.12 13.00
C GLU A 60 0.92 7.26 14.03
N ALA A 61 1.58 6.86 15.11
CA ALA A 61 0.91 6.15 16.21
C ALA A 61 -0.16 7.04 16.89
N GLN A 62 0.07 8.35 17.01
CA GLN A 62 -0.92 9.31 17.51
C GLN A 62 -2.08 9.48 16.52
N TYR A 63 -1.81 9.47 15.21
CA TYR A 63 -2.85 9.53 14.18
C TYR A 63 -3.78 8.31 14.26
N ALA A 64 -3.23 7.11 14.33
CA ALA A 64 -3.99 5.87 14.53
C ALA A 64 -4.85 5.92 15.80
N ALA A 65 -4.26 6.33 16.93
CA ALA A 65 -4.97 6.46 18.21
C ALA A 65 -6.08 7.54 18.17
N THR A 66 -5.89 8.60 17.42
CA THR A 66 -6.91 9.65 17.23
C THR A 66 -8.12 9.09 16.47
N LEU A 67 -7.90 8.34 15.40
CA LEU A 67 -8.96 7.66 14.67
C LEU A 67 -9.70 6.64 15.54
N ASP A 68 -9.00 5.87 16.38
CA ASP A 68 -9.61 4.88 17.28
C ASP A 68 -10.50 5.54 18.34
N THR A 69 -10.02 6.61 18.95
CA THR A 69 -10.77 7.32 20.02
C THR A 69 -11.87 8.23 19.47
N GLY A 70 -11.72 8.71 18.23
CA GLY A 70 -12.67 9.59 17.55
C GLY A 70 -13.75 8.87 16.75
N ASN A 71 -13.81 7.54 16.80
CA ASN A 71 -14.70 6.71 15.98
C ASN A 71 -14.48 6.90 14.46
N GLY A 72 -13.18 6.99 14.05
CA GLY A 72 -12.82 7.09 12.64
C GLY A 72 -13.26 5.88 11.83
N SER A 73 -13.46 6.08 10.56
CA SER A 73 -13.89 5.04 9.61
C SER A 73 -12.73 4.42 8.84
N GLN A 74 -11.65 5.15 8.64
CA GLN A 74 -10.52 4.71 7.83
C GLN A 74 -9.74 3.58 8.48
N TYR A 75 -9.51 2.50 7.73
CA TYR A 75 -8.57 1.45 8.06
C TYR A 75 -7.38 1.47 7.09
N TYR A 76 -6.18 1.22 7.61
CA TYR A 76 -4.96 1.19 6.82
C TYR A 76 -3.87 0.32 7.44
N LEU A 77 -3.01 -0.21 6.58
CA LEU A 77 -1.79 -0.92 6.92
C LEU A 77 -0.61 0.01 6.75
N GLY A 78 0.09 0.32 7.84
CA GLY A 78 1.32 1.10 7.83
C GLY A 78 2.55 0.18 7.74
N MET A 79 3.52 0.56 6.91
CA MET A 79 4.71 -0.24 6.63
C MET A 79 5.94 0.65 6.51
N GLY A 80 7.00 0.30 7.25
CA GLY A 80 8.31 0.95 7.14
C GLY A 80 9.20 0.30 6.09
N ALA A 81 9.95 1.10 5.33
CA ALA A 81 10.87 0.60 4.32
C ALA A 81 12.06 -0.16 4.95
N ILE A 82 12.33 -1.37 4.43
CA ILE A 82 13.58 -2.11 4.68
C ILE A 82 14.62 -1.76 3.63
N THR A 83 14.19 -1.50 2.40
CA THR A 83 15.06 -1.16 1.28
C THR A 83 14.67 0.18 0.67
N GLY A 84 15.61 0.80 -0.05
CA GLY A 84 15.42 2.10 -0.67
C GLY A 84 15.63 3.27 0.30
N SER A 85 15.03 4.41 -0.02
CA SER A 85 15.08 5.62 0.82
C SER A 85 14.21 5.46 2.07
N PRO A 86 14.53 6.16 3.18
CA PRO A 86 13.68 6.18 4.37
C PRO A 86 12.26 6.65 4.01
N GLN A 87 11.28 5.77 4.18
CA GLN A 87 9.89 6.05 3.84
C GLN A 87 8.94 5.13 4.60
N THR A 88 7.73 5.60 4.78
CA THR A 88 6.58 4.81 5.25
C THR A 88 5.54 4.76 4.13
N VAL A 89 4.89 3.62 3.97
CA VAL A 89 3.79 3.46 3.01
C VAL A 89 2.56 2.99 3.77
N PHE A 90 1.45 3.67 3.53
CA PHE A 90 0.13 3.29 4.04
C PHE A 90 -0.72 2.76 2.90
N LEU A 91 -1.37 1.61 3.13
CA LEU A 91 -2.29 0.99 2.18
C LEU A 91 -3.69 0.98 2.77
N SER A 92 -4.64 1.61 2.10
CA SER A 92 -6.07 1.57 2.43
C SER A 92 -6.86 0.94 1.30
N GLY A 93 -7.68 -0.06 1.62
CA GLY A 93 -8.49 -0.78 0.64
C GLY A 93 -9.96 -0.39 0.72
N TYR A 94 -10.61 -0.21 -0.44
CA TYR A 94 -12.01 0.16 -0.56
C TYR A 94 -12.71 -0.71 -1.62
N SER A 95 -14.00 -0.95 -1.44
CA SER A 95 -14.82 -1.67 -2.43
C SER A 95 -15.15 -0.79 -3.65
N SER A 96 -15.17 0.53 -3.46
CA SER A 96 -15.48 1.51 -4.50
C SER A 96 -14.87 2.89 -4.19
N LEU A 97 -14.90 3.79 -5.18
CA LEU A 97 -14.56 5.21 -4.97
C LEU A 97 -15.62 5.94 -4.12
N GLU A 98 -16.86 5.45 -4.12
CA GLU A 98 -17.93 5.98 -3.26
C GLU A 98 -17.61 5.71 -1.78
N GLU A 99 -17.26 4.47 -1.41
CA GLU A 99 -16.82 4.13 -0.06
C GLU A 99 -15.61 4.95 0.38
N LEU A 100 -14.63 5.16 -0.51
CA LEU A 100 -13.48 6.02 -0.22
C LEU A 100 -13.95 7.45 0.14
N SER A 101 -14.91 8.03 -0.62
CA SER A 101 -15.45 9.34 -0.35
C SER A 101 -16.21 9.37 0.98
N GLU A 102 -17.07 8.38 1.25
CA GLU A 102 -17.84 8.29 2.49
C GLU A 102 -16.95 8.21 3.73
N VAL A 103 -15.89 7.40 3.68
CA VAL A 103 -14.90 7.27 4.76
C VAL A 103 -14.19 8.60 5.00
N HIS A 104 -13.73 9.26 3.93
CA HIS A 104 -13.07 10.56 4.02
C HIS A 104 -13.98 11.62 4.62
N ASP A 105 -15.22 11.75 4.12
CA ASP A 105 -16.17 12.76 4.55
C ASP A 105 -16.57 12.55 6.02
N HIS A 106 -16.71 11.28 6.45
CA HIS A 106 -17.00 10.96 7.86
C HIS A 106 -15.84 11.38 8.77
N ASP A 107 -14.60 11.02 8.44
CA ASP A 107 -13.43 11.31 9.28
C ASP A 107 -13.13 12.82 9.33
N GLU A 108 -13.32 13.53 8.22
CA GLU A 108 -13.24 14.99 8.16
C GLU A 108 -14.30 15.65 9.06
N ALA A 109 -15.55 15.22 8.96
CA ALA A 109 -16.64 15.80 9.74
C ALA A 109 -16.51 15.56 11.26
N THR A 110 -15.90 14.44 11.65
CA THR A 110 -15.82 14.02 13.07
C THR A 110 -14.52 14.44 13.75
N MET A 111 -13.41 14.53 13.00
CA MET A 111 -12.07 14.68 13.57
C MET A 111 -11.16 15.65 12.79
N GLY A 112 -11.67 16.32 11.74
CA GLY A 112 -10.85 17.13 10.82
C GLY A 112 -9.85 18.05 11.53
N GLU A 113 -10.30 18.86 12.50
CA GLU A 113 -9.42 19.78 13.26
C GLU A 113 -8.25 19.05 13.99
N LYS A 114 -8.51 17.84 14.52
CA LYS A 114 -7.47 17.07 15.22
C LYS A 114 -6.48 16.44 14.24
N LEU A 115 -6.98 15.94 13.12
CA LEU A 115 -6.15 15.37 12.07
C LEU A 115 -5.29 16.45 11.39
N ASP A 116 -5.86 17.64 11.13
CA ASP A 116 -5.12 18.77 10.60
C ASP A 116 -3.97 19.21 11.51
N SER A 117 -4.19 19.21 12.83
CA SER A 117 -3.12 19.53 13.81
C SER A 117 -1.99 18.50 13.79
N LEU A 118 -2.29 17.22 13.56
CA LEU A 118 -1.27 16.18 13.40
C LEU A 118 -0.54 16.33 12.06
N ASP A 119 -1.25 16.63 10.98
CA ASP A 119 -0.66 16.87 9.66
C ASP A 119 0.32 18.05 9.65
N GLU A 120 0.01 19.12 10.39
CA GLU A 120 0.94 20.24 10.57
C GLU A 120 2.24 19.80 11.27
N GLN A 121 2.13 18.95 12.29
CA GLN A 121 3.31 18.40 12.98
C GLN A 121 4.09 17.44 12.08
N HIS A 122 3.40 16.59 11.30
CA HIS A 122 4.00 15.69 10.33
C HIS A 122 4.84 16.43 9.29
N SER A 123 4.40 17.60 8.85
CA SER A 123 5.09 18.38 7.81
C SER A 123 6.56 18.66 8.15
N GLY A 124 6.90 18.73 9.44
CA GLY A 124 8.27 18.90 9.92
C GLY A 124 9.13 17.63 9.87
N THR A 125 8.55 16.47 9.64
CA THR A 125 9.26 15.18 9.60
C THR A 125 9.41 14.62 8.18
N LEU A 126 8.75 15.22 7.19
CA LEU A 126 8.63 14.68 5.84
C LEU A 126 9.43 15.49 4.82
N ALA A 127 10.14 14.79 3.94
CA ALA A 127 10.75 15.33 2.74
C ALA A 127 9.74 15.44 1.57
N GLY A 128 8.67 14.66 1.61
CA GLY A 128 7.61 14.67 0.61
C GLY A 128 6.57 13.59 0.87
N VAL A 129 5.41 13.77 0.22
CA VAL A 129 4.30 12.82 0.25
C VAL A 129 3.84 12.58 -1.19
N ASP A 130 3.60 11.31 -1.53
CA ASP A 130 3.00 10.89 -2.79
C ASP A 130 1.77 10.04 -2.52
N THR A 131 0.62 10.43 -3.09
CA THR A 131 -0.65 9.73 -2.92
C THR A 131 -1.16 9.29 -4.28
N ALA A 132 -1.60 8.01 -4.35
CA ALA A 132 -2.18 7.47 -5.56
C ALA A 132 -3.37 6.56 -5.27
N ILE A 133 -4.31 6.51 -6.22
CA ILE A 133 -5.44 5.60 -6.22
C ILE A 133 -5.27 4.61 -7.37
N TRP A 134 -5.43 3.34 -7.05
CA TRP A 134 -5.19 2.22 -7.91
C TRP A 134 -6.45 1.36 -8.05
N ARG A 135 -6.64 0.79 -9.21
CA ARG A 135 -7.70 -0.18 -9.49
C ARG A 135 -7.13 -1.57 -9.69
N LEU A 136 -7.66 -2.54 -8.97
CA LEU A 136 -7.29 -3.94 -9.10
C LEU A 136 -7.51 -4.44 -10.54
N ARG A 137 -6.57 -5.23 -11.02
CA ARG A 137 -6.63 -5.96 -12.29
C ARG A 137 -6.73 -7.47 -12.02
N PRO A 138 -7.93 -8.01 -11.72
CA PRO A 138 -8.10 -9.40 -11.25
C PRO A 138 -7.58 -10.44 -12.24
N ASN A 139 -7.74 -10.19 -13.54
CA ASN A 139 -7.26 -11.07 -14.61
C ASN A 139 -5.72 -11.14 -14.71
N LEU A 140 -5.03 -10.15 -14.15
CA LEU A 140 -3.56 -10.08 -14.11
C LEU A 140 -2.98 -10.45 -12.74
N SER A 141 -3.83 -10.68 -11.74
CA SER A 141 -3.47 -11.01 -10.36
C SER A 141 -3.60 -12.51 -10.11
N ASN A 142 -2.84 -13.01 -9.14
CA ASN A 142 -3.05 -14.30 -8.49
C ASN A 142 -3.30 -14.04 -7.00
N PRO A 143 -4.49 -13.52 -6.62
CA PRO A 143 -4.74 -13.12 -5.25
C PRO A 143 -4.85 -14.35 -4.37
N ASP A 144 -4.24 -14.24 -3.20
CA ASP A 144 -4.44 -15.18 -2.13
C ASP A 144 -5.71 -14.83 -1.36
N PRO A 145 -6.57 -15.79 -1.07
CA PRO A 145 -7.58 -15.64 -0.03
C PRO A 145 -6.96 -15.58 1.37
N THR A 146 -5.63 -15.67 1.49
CA THR A 146 -4.96 -15.78 2.77
C THR A 146 -4.98 -14.51 3.58
N ASN A 147 -4.93 -14.75 4.81
CA ASN A 147 -4.94 -13.90 5.96
C ASN A 147 -3.73 -12.95 5.98
N LEU A 148 -3.85 -11.76 5.40
CA LEU A 148 -2.85 -10.69 5.46
C LEU A 148 -2.41 -10.39 6.91
N ALA A 149 -3.26 -10.69 7.91
CA ALA A 149 -2.93 -10.50 9.31
C ALA A 149 -1.70 -11.30 9.77
N ARG A 150 -1.38 -12.40 9.10
CA ARG A 150 -0.22 -13.25 9.40
C ARG A 150 1.03 -12.87 8.61
N MET A 151 0.91 -11.97 7.65
CA MET A 151 2.07 -11.47 6.90
C MET A 151 2.90 -10.51 7.76
N ARG A 152 4.17 -10.36 7.43
CA ARG A 152 5.12 -9.49 8.14
C ARG A 152 5.78 -8.49 7.23
N PHE A 153 5.78 -8.78 5.94
CA PHE A 153 6.44 -7.98 4.93
C PHE A 153 5.56 -7.80 3.72
N MET A 154 5.88 -6.80 2.93
CA MET A 154 5.28 -6.54 1.63
C MET A 154 6.38 -6.18 0.65
N GLU A 155 6.45 -6.84 -0.49
CA GLU A 155 7.19 -6.33 -1.64
C GLU A 155 6.23 -5.51 -2.50
N LEU A 156 6.60 -4.26 -2.76
CA LEU A 156 5.89 -3.37 -3.68
C LEU A 156 6.77 -3.16 -4.90
N ILE A 157 6.24 -3.58 -6.07
CA ILE A 157 6.93 -3.35 -7.35
C ILE A 157 6.13 -2.33 -8.14
N HIS A 158 6.71 -1.15 -8.34
CA HIS A 158 6.12 -0.09 -9.14
C HIS A 158 6.72 -0.15 -10.56
N ILE A 159 5.86 -0.32 -11.56
CA ILE A 159 6.25 -0.48 -12.96
C ILE A 159 5.64 0.67 -13.76
N HIS A 160 6.50 1.43 -14.41
CA HIS A 160 6.14 2.52 -15.30
C HIS A 160 6.29 2.09 -16.75
N VAL A 161 5.18 1.92 -17.45
CA VAL A 161 5.11 1.51 -18.85
C VAL A 161 4.85 2.74 -19.73
N LYS A 162 5.56 2.86 -20.85
CA LYS A 162 5.31 3.95 -21.81
C LYS A 162 3.85 3.98 -22.25
N LEU A 163 3.31 5.18 -22.36
CA LEU A 163 1.92 5.40 -22.79
C LEU A 163 1.59 4.64 -24.10
N GLY A 164 0.45 3.98 -24.11
CA GLY A 164 -0.06 3.22 -25.24
C GLY A 164 0.37 1.75 -25.27
N HIS A 165 1.29 1.32 -24.41
CA HIS A 165 1.75 -0.08 -24.33
C HIS A 165 1.07 -0.91 -23.23
N GLY A 166 0.05 -0.35 -22.58
CA GLY A 166 -0.72 -1.05 -21.53
C GLY A 166 -1.35 -2.38 -21.97
N PRO A 167 -1.97 -2.50 -23.15
CA PRO A 167 -2.50 -3.78 -23.65
C PRO A 167 -1.42 -4.84 -23.86
N GLU A 168 -0.28 -4.49 -24.43
CA GLU A 168 0.86 -5.39 -24.64
C GLU A 168 1.46 -5.85 -23.31
N PHE A 169 1.58 -4.92 -22.34
CA PHE A 169 1.97 -5.22 -20.97
C PHE A 169 1.01 -6.22 -20.32
N ALA A 170 -0.30 -5.99 -20.44
CA ALA A 170 -1.31 -6.89 -19.88
C ALA A 170 -1.21 -8.31 -20.45
N ASP A 171 -0.94 -8.45 -21.75
CA ASP A 171 -0.78 -9.77 -22.39
C ASP A 171 0.53 -10.45 -21.93
N LEU A 172 1.60 -9.69 -21.74
CA LEU A 172 2.84 -10.20 -21.16
C LEU A 172 2.64 -10.71 -19.73
N ILE A 173 1.98 -9.93 -18.87
CA ILE A 173 1.70 -10.33 -17.47
C ILE A 173 0.83 -11.59 -17.39
N LYS A 174 -0.13 -11.77 -18.31
CA LYS A 174 -0.92 -13.02 -18.38
C LYS A 174 -0.02 -14.23 -18.62
N GLN A 175 0.93 -14.12 -19.56
CA GLN A 175 1.86 -15.21 -19.87
C GLN A 175 2.79 -15.51 -18.68
N ILE A 176 3.29 -14.48 -18.02
CA ILE A 176 4.11 -14.59 -16.80
C ILE A 176 3.30 -15.29 -15.70
N LYS A 177 2.07 -14.86 -15.45
CA LYS A 177 1.16 -15.47 -14.48
C LYS A 177 0.93 -16.95 -14.77
N GLU A 178 0.56 -17.31 -16.01
CA GLU A 178 0.32 -18.70 -16.39
C GLU A 178 1.56 -19.59 -16.19
N SER A 179 2.74 -19.04 -16.40
CA SER A 179 4.00 -19.73 -16.17
C SER A 179 4.27 -19.92 -14.68
N TRP A 180 4.07 -18.88 -13.85
CA TRP A 180 4.22 -18.97 -12.40
C TRP A 180 3.24 -19.95 -11.77
N MET A 181 1.97 -19.94 -12.18
CA MET A 181 0.95 -20.88 -11.69
C MET A 181 1.31 -22.36 -11.89
N LYS A 182 2.19 -22.69 -12.85
CA LYS A 182 2.71 -24.05 -13.07
C LYS A 182 3.90 -24.39 -12.18
N VAL A 183 4.66 -23.40 -11.75
CA VAL A 183 5.92 -23.57 -11.00
C VAL A 183 5.68 -23.41 -9.50
N ASP A 184 4.90 -22.40 -9.12
CA ASP A 184 4.57 -22.07 -7.75
C ASP A 184 3.12 -21.55 -7.68
N PRO A 185 2.13 -22.45 -7.60
CA PRO A 185 0.73 -22.06 -7.52
C PRO A 185 0.39 -21.29 -6.24
N ASP A 186 1.22 -21.41 -5.20
CA ASP A 186 1.09 -20.72 -3.91
C ASP A 186 1.76 -19.34 -3.92
N PHE A 187 2.32 -18.92 -5.05
CA PHE A 187 2.83 -17.55 -5.19
C PHE A 187 1.68 -16.58 -5.46
N HIS A 188 1.38 -15.76 -4.47
CA HIS A 188 0.25 -14.85 -4.51
C HIS A 188 0.69 -13.39 -4.64
N TYR A 189 0.00 -12.67 -5.51
CA TYR A 189 0.20 -11.25 -5.71
C TYR A 189 -1.06 -10.57 -6.25
N SER A 190 -1.16 -9.28 -6.04
CA SER A 190 -2.19 -8.44 -6.62
C SER A 190 -1.56 -7.39 -7.52
N LEU A 191 -2.07 -7.24 -8.73
CA LEU A 191 -1.64 -6.21 -9.66
C LEU A 191 -2.72 -5.14 -9.77
N TYR A 192 -2.31 -3.91 -9.56
CA TYR A 192 -3.14 -2.73 -9.65
C TYR A 192 -2.65 -1.82 -10.78
N GLN A 193 -3.57 -1.10 -11.41
CA GLN A 193 -3.28 -0.02 -12.36
C GLN A 193 -3.65 1.31 -11.75
N GLN A 194 -2.78 2.31 -11.86
CA GLN A 194 -3.04 3.65 -11.36
C GLN A 194 -4.23 4.28 -12.08
N THR A 195 -5.13 4.87 -11.29
CA THR A 195 -6.27 5.63 -11.79
C THR A 195 -6.06 7.12 -11.56
N PHE A 196 -5.55 7.49 -10.39
CA PHE A 196 -5.24 8.87 -10.01
C PHE A 196 -3.90 8.93 -9.30
N GLY A 197 -3.16 10.02 -9.49
CA GLY A 197 -1.84 10.27 -8.90
C GLY A 197 -0.95 11.04 -9.85
N ASN A 198 0.36 11.04 -9.58
CA ASN A 198 1.34 11.85 -10.31
C ASN A 198 1.96 11.15 -11.54
N ALA A 199 1.47 9.98 -11.94
CA ALA A 199 2.03 9.27 -13.08
C ALA A 199 1.74 10.00 -14.40
N ILE A 200 2.77 10.08 -15.25
CA ILE A 200 2.73 10.63 -16.59
C ILE A 200 2.71 9.52 -17.68
N ASP A 201 2.57 8.27 -17.25
CA ASP A 201 2.64 7.04 -18.04
C ASP A 201 1.61 6.01 -17.57
N ASP A 202 1.63 4.81 -18.15
CA ASP A 202 0.83 3.68 -17.67
C ASP A 202 1.52 3.05 -16.44
N SER A 203 1.08 3.42 -15.25
CA SER A 203 1.66 2.94 -13.99
C SER A 203 0.92 1.75 -13.41
N TYR A 204 1.69 0.77 -12.96
CA TYR A 204 1.21 -0.44 -12.32
C TYR A 204 1.92 -0.68 -10.98
N LEU A 205 1.18 -1.21 -10.01
CA LEU A 205 1.70 -1.60 -8.71
C LEU A 205 1.44 -3.09 -8.48
N VAL A 206 2.51 -3.87 -8.30
CA VAL A 206 2.41 -5.26 -7.84
C VAL A 206 2.60 -5.29 -6.34
N VAL A 207 1.63 -5.88 -5.64
CA VAL A 207 1.60 -6.01 -4.18
C VAL A 207 1.76 -7.48 -3.83
N ILE A 208 2.86 -7.83 -3.17
CA ILE A 208 3.22 -9.20 -2.80
C ILE A 208 3.33 -9.30 -1.28
N PRO A 209 2.32 -9.87 -0.59
CA PRO A 209 2.40 -10.13 0.84
C PRO A 209 3.34 -11.30 1.12
N ILE A 210 4.17 -11.17 2.16
CA ILE A 210 5.23 -12.12 2.50
C ILE A 210 5.15 -12.43 4.00
N GLN A 211 5.05 -13.70 4.36
CA GLN A 211 5.00 -14.12 5.76
C GLN A 211 6.37 -14.07 6.41
N SER A 212 7.41 -14.49 5.70
CA SER A 212 8.80 -14.48 6.16
C SER A 212 9.78 -14.24 5.02
N LEU A 213 10.97 -13.76 5.33
CA LEU A 213 12.04 -13.61 4.33
C LEU A 213 12.49 -14.96 3.77
N ALA A 214 12.32 -16.07 4.53
CA ALA A 214 12.58 -17.41 4.03
C ALA A 214 11.63 -17.83 2.91
N ASP A 215 10.37 -17.37 2.94
CA ASP A 215 9.41 -17.59 1.85
C ASP A 215 9.81 -16.82 0.59
N LEU A 216 10.34 -15.61 0.76
CA LEU A 216 10.91 -14.85 -0.35
C LEU A 216 12.11 -15.56 -0.97
N ASP A 217 13.04 -16.11 -0.17
CA ASP A 217 14.18 -16.89 -0.66
C ASP A 217 13.70 -18.12 -1.42
N LYS A 218 12.70 -18.84 -0.89
CA LYS A 218 12.09 -19.99 -1.57
C LYS A 218 11.54 -19.59 -2.94
N HIS A 219 10.74 -18.52 -3.00
CA HIS A 219 10.17 -18.04 -4.25
C HIS A 219 11.27 -17.63 -5.25
N ARG A 220 12.27 -16.87 -4.81
CA ARG A 220 13.38 -16.45 -5.67
C ARG A 220 14.21 -17.62 -6.20
N SER A 221 14.30 -18.74 -5.48
CA SER A 221 14.97 -19.96 -5.95
C SER A 221 14.25 -20.60 -7.15
N LEU A 222 12.99 -20.31 -7.36
CA LEU A 222 12.17 -20.84 -8.45
C LEU A 222 12.23 -20.00 -9.73
N VAL A 223 12.86 -18.82 -9.71
CA VAL A 223 12.93 -17.93 -10.88
C VAL A 223 13.53 -18.60 -12.10
N ALA A 224 14.63 -19.37 -11.94
CA ALA A 224 15.24 -20.08 -13.04
C ALA A 224 14.35 -21.20 -13.61
N VAL A 225 13.55 -21.85 -12.74
CA VAL A 225 12.57 -22.85 -13.15
C VAL A 225 11.43 -22.20 -13.92
N HIS A 226 10.97 -21.05 -13.45
CA HIS A 226 9.95 -20.22 -14.11
C HIS A 226 10.40 -19.79 -15.51
N GLN A 227 11.61 -19.22 -15.64
CA GLN A 227 12.17 -18.80 -16.92
C GLN A 227 12.22 -19.96 -17.91
N LYS A 228 12.73 -21.13 -17.47
CA LYS A 228 12.77 -22.33 -18.30
C LYS A 228 11.35 -22.80 -18.71
N ASN A 229 10.38 -22.71 -17.81
CA ASN A 229 8.98 -23.10 -18.08
C ASN A 229 8.29 -22.13 -19.05
N MET A 230 8.63 -20.85 -19.01
CA MET A 230 8.12 -19.85 -19.93
C MET A 230 8.64 -20.06 -21.36
N GLY A 231 9.86 -20.57 -21.52
CA GLY A 231 10.50 -20.86 -22.80
C GLY A 231 11.24 -19.66 -23.40
N GLU A 232 12.28 -19.95 -24.19
CA GLU A 232 13.21 -18.93 -24.71
C GLU A 232 12.52 -17.79 -25.50
N ASP A 233 11.53 -18.10 -26.33
CA ASP A 233 10.85 -17.08 -27.14
C ASP A 233 9.98 -16.15 -26.30
N ALA A 234 9.34 -16.65 -25.24
CA ALA A 234 8.56 -15.83 -24.33
C ALA A 234 9.47 -14.97 -23.44
N GLU A 235 10.59 -15.53 -22.97
CA GLU A 235 11.61 -14.79 -22.24
C GLU A 235 12.21 -13.66 -23.08
N LYS A 236 12.57 -13.92 -24.34
CA LYS A 236 13.05 -12.89 -25.28
C LYS A 236 12.04 -11.79 -25.50
N ARG A 237 10.75 -12.14 -25.64
CA ARG A 237 9.68 -11.13 -25.78
C ARG A 237 9.56 -10.29 -24.51
N MET A 238 9.63 -10.90 -23.32
CA MET A 238 9.59 -10.21 -22.04
C MET A 238 10.74 -9.20 -21.94
N LEU A 239 11.97 -9.65 -22.10
CA LEU A 239 13.17 -8.81 -22.02
C LEU A 239 13.15 -7.70 -23.09
N GLY A 240 12.69 -8.03 -24.30
CA GLY A 240 12.51 -7.05 -25.38
C GLY A 240 11.47 -6.00 -25.04
N PHE A 241 10.34 -6.38 -24.47
CA PHE A 241 9.31 -5.45 -24.02
C PHE A 241 9.81 -4.56 -22.89
N GLU A 242 10.42 -5.14 -21.86
CA GLU A 242 10.97 -4.39 -20.73
C GLU A 242 11.98 -3.35 -21.19
N SER A 243 12.95 -3.72 -22.00
CA SER A 243 13.99 -2.81 -22.48
C SER A 243 13.46 -1.70 -23.37
N ALA A 244 12.39 -1.96 -24.12
CA ALA A 244 11.80 -1.00 -25.06
C ALA A 244 10.73 -0.10 -24.42
N ASN A 245 9.93 -0.64 -23.49
CA ASN A 245 8.68 -0.03 -23.06
C ASN A 245 8.57 0.27 -21.56
N TYR A 246 9.51 -0.17 -20.71
CA TYR A 246 9.55 0.33 -19.34
C TYR A 246 10.28 1.67 -19.29
N ASN A 247 9.68 2.66 -18.61
CA ASN A 247 10.35 3.88 -18.21
C ASN A 247 11.17 3.64 -16.94
N SER A 248 10.60 2.93 -15.98
CA SER A 248 11.28 2.47 -14.77
C SER A 248 10.56 1.28 -14.14
N ILE A 249 11.29 0.57 -13.31
CA ILE A 249 10.78 -0.44 -12.40
C ILE A 249 11.48 -0.27 -11.06
N GLU A 250 10.72 -0.22 -9.98
CA GLU A 250 11.22 -0.12 -8.61
C GLU A 250 10.62 -1.25 -7.79
N SER A 251 11.47 -2.02 -7.11
CA SER A 251 11.06 -3.04 -6.15
C SER A 251 11.58 -2.68 -4.77
N ASN A 252 10.68 -2.51 -3.81
CA ASN A 252 11.02 -2.18 -2.44
C ASN A 252 10.36 -3.15 -1.48
N LEU A 253 11.11 -3.52 -0.44
CA LEU A 253 10.65 -4.38 0.64
C LEU A 253 10.30 -3.53 1.86
N PHE A 254 9.13 -3.78 2.43
CA PHE A 254 8.59 -3.10 3.60
C PHE A 254 8.29 -4.09 4.71
N ALA A 255 8.44 -3.68 5.97
CA ALA A 255 7.97 -4.42 7.14
C ALA A 255 6.67 -3.83 7.65
N PHE A 256 5.73 -4.68 8.05
CA PHE A 256 4.49 -4.25 8.70
C PHE A 256 4.78 -3.60 10.05
N THR A 257 4.15 -2.47 10.31
CA THR A 257 4.35 -1.70 11.53
C THR A 257 3.03 -1.57 12.28
N PRO A 258 2.76 -2.44 13.28
CA PRO A 258 1.49 -2.45 14.01
C PRO A 258 1.14 -1.10 14.65
N SER A 259 2.13 -0.38 15.21
CA SER A 259 1.91 0.92 15.85
C SER A 259 1.50 2.03 14.90
N MET A 260 1.79 1.91 13.61
CA MET A 260 1.40 2.85 12.56
C MET A 260 0.27 2.30 11.69
N SER A 261 -0.41 1.26 12.14
CA SER A 261 -1.50 0.62 11.42
C SER A 261 -2.81 0.75 12.20
N ARG A 262 -3.89 0.92 11.46
CA ARG A 262 -5.24 0.82 12.00
C ARG A 262 -6.02 -0.23 11.20
N LEU A 263 -6.20 -1.40 11.80
CA LEU A 263 -6.83 -2.54 11.14
C LEU A 263 -8.11 -2.97 11.87
N PRO A 264 -9.10 -3.52 11.15
CA PRO A 264 -10.30 -4.06 11.77
C PRO A 264 -9.97 -5.17 12.79
N GLN A 265 -10.72 -5.22 13.89
CA GLN A 265 -10.53 -6.25 14.91
C GLN A 265 -10.70 -7.67 14.35
N SER A 266 -11.53 -7.84 13.32
CA SER A 266 -11.69 -9.10 12.59
C SER A 266 -10.38 -9.61 11.97
N TRP A 267 -9.47 -8.70 11.63
CA TRP A 267 -8.13 -9.01 11.13
C TRP A 267 -7.16 -9.31 12.26
N THR A 268 -7.07 -8.39 13.22
CA THR A 268 -6.03 -8.45 14.27
C THR A 268 -6.21 -9.62 15.23
N LYS A 269 -7.43 -10.14 15.42
CA LYS A 269 -7.70 -11.31 16.27
C LYS A 269 -6.99 -12.59 15.82
N ASP A 270 -6.69 -12.72 14.53
CA ASP A 270 -6.06 -13.92 13.97
C ASP A 270 -4.55 -13.99 14.26
N ASP A 271 -3.96 -12.86 14.67
CA ASP A 271 -2.57 -12.75 15.13
C ASP A 271 -2.41 -11.60 16.12
N SER A 272 -3.18 -11.65 17.19
CA SER A 272 -3.27 -10.56 18.17
C SER A 272 -1.94 -10.25 18.85
N GLU A 273 -1.06 -11.24 19.03
CA GLU A 273 0.26 -11.04 19.63
C GLU A 273 1.10 -10.05 18.84
N PHE A 274 1.13 -10.18 17.51
CA PHE A 274 1.85 -9.25 16.65
C PHE A 274 1.20 -7.87 16.60
N TRP A 275 -0.13 -7.83 16.40
CA TRP A 275 -0.84 -6.56 16.15
C TRP A 275 -1.05 -5.70 17.40
N THR A 276 -0.97 -6.30 18.62
CA THR A 276 -1.06 -5.57 19.88
C THR A 276 0.30 -5.33 20.54
N ALA A 277 1.39 -5.79 19.93
CA ALA A 277 2.73 -5.56 20.43
C ALA A 277 3.02 -4.05 20.52
N LYS A 278 3.35 -3.58 21.72
CA LYS A 278 3.81 -2.21 21.91
C LYS A 278 5.13 -2.02 21.16
N PRO A 279 5.38 -0.85 20.55
CA PRO A 279 6.65 -0.59 19.88
C PRO A 279 7.80 -0.84 20.86
N THR A 280 8.66 -1.78 20.51
CA THR A 280 9.93 -1.94 21.22
C THR A 280 10.80 -0.77 20.78
N VAL A 281 10.97 0.23 21.64
CA VAL A 281 11.92 1.31 21.41
C VAL A 281 13.28 0.65 21.20
N ALA A 282 13.76 0.64 19.96
CA ALA A 282 15.09 0.13 19.65
C ALA A 282 16.09 0.95 20.48
N ALA A 283 16.83 0.26 21.35
CA ALA A 283 17.84 0.91 22.19
C ALA A 283 18.83 1.63 21.26
N PRO A 284 19.21 2.90 21.56
CA PRO A 284 20.11 3.66 20.73
C PRO A 284 21.40 2.89 20.53
N VAL A 285 21.77 2.67 19.27
CA VAL A 285 23.06 2.08 18.90
C VAL A 285 24.15 2.98 19.47
N LYS A 286 24.84 2.53 20.51
CA LYS A 286 26.00 3.23 21.06
C LYS A 286 27.04 3.34 19.96
N GLN A 287 27.17 4.53 19.37
CA GLN A 287 28.31 4.86 18.55
C GLN A 287 29.55 4.79 19.43
N THR A 288 30.33 3.75 19.29
CA THR A 288 31.69 3.69 19.86
C THR A 288 32.55 4.69 19.08
N SER A 289 32.74 5.88 19.65
CA SER A 289 33.72 6.83 19.19
C SER A 289 35.12 6.19 19.36
N LYS A 290 35.73 5.73 18.26
CA LYS A 290 37.16 5.47 18.21
C LYS A 290 37.88 6.80 18.17
N THR A 291 38.29 7.28 19.33
CA THR A 291 39.30 8.34 19.44
C THR A 291 40.63 7.79 18.95
N LYS A 292 41.19 8.44 17.96
CA LYS A 292 42.61 8.34 17.63
C LYS A 292 43.33 9.60 18.10
#